data_6cbd10fb5e626812e92d3fb3c225fca7
#
_entry.id   6cbd10fb5e626812e92d3fb3c225fca7
#
_cell.length_a   1.000
_cell.length_b   1.000
_cell.length_c   1.000
_cell.angle_alpha   90.00
_cell.angle_beta   90.00
_cell.angle_gamma   90.00
#
_symmetry.space_group_name_H-M   'P 1'
#
loop_
_entity.id
_entity.type
_entity.pdbx_description
1 polymer ?
#
loop_
_entity_poly.entity_id
_entity_poly.type
_entity_poly.pdbx_seq_one_letter_code
_entity_poly.pdbx_strand_id
1 'polypeptide(L)'
;MFTGWTSPLSLLKEELVQREYEGHPIPDQIQEQVASLDKEGDRMNISAIDPLFDQISELPKSTAFRYEQPNDLDSIKSARPDGPRKLETLSGARILDQLHGAWTGRACGCALGKPVEGVGMRGSNGMDGRQTIRAYLENRGHWPLDFYFSGADVGDELSIHCPQSQRENIKFMEPDDDIHYTLIALHVLEKHGRDFSWKNIADAWNNCLPYNAICTAETQAILNYNNAVPRSVLMGRESVAWVTSDYTSTHRNPYREWIGAQIRADGWGYACAGNPELAAEFAWRDAHWTHRANGIYGEMMFAAIIASAFVVHDAKELISIGLSEIPRNCRLSEAVHA
;
A
#
# COMPACT_ATOMS: atom_id res chain seq x y z
N MET A 1 21.79 -11.06 -3.18
CA MET A 1 21.51 -10.75 -1.76
C MET A 1 20.02 -10.43 -1.69
N PHE A 2 19.23 -11.22 -0.95
CA PHE A 2 17.82 -10.94 -0.75
C PHE A 2 17.69 -9.85 0.32
N THR A 3 16.86 -8.85 0.07
CA THR A 3 16.44 -7.94 1.14
C THR A 3 15.51 -8.70 2.10
N GLY A 4 15.31 -8.23 3.32
CA GLY A 4 14.45 -8.91 4.30
C GLY A 4 13.03 -9.23 3.77
N TRP A 5 12.49 -8.37 2.91
CA TRP A 5 11.16 -8.52 2.31
C TRP A 5 11.06 -9.59 1.22
N THR A 6 12.16 -10.01 0.62
CA THR A 6 12.18 -10.92 -0.54
C THR A 6 12.95 -12.20 -0.26
N SER A 7 13.31 -12.49 0.98
CA SER A 7 13.91 -13.79 1.30
C SER A 7 12.89 -14.91 1.09
N PRO A 8 13.24 -16.00 0.40
CA PRO A 8 12.27 -17.04 0.03
C PRO A 8 11.50 -17.61 1.23
N LEU A 9 12.17 -17.84 2.35
CA LEU A 9 11.54 -18.36 3.56
C LEU A 9 10.60 -17.32 4.21
N SER A 10 11.00 -16.03 4.24
CA SER A 10 10.12 -14.97 4.76
C SER A 10 8.85 -14.86 3.91
N LEU A 11 8.99 -14.85 2.58
CA LEU A 11 7.83 -14.86 1.68
C LEU A 11 6.91 -16.06 1.92
N LEU A 12 7.48 -17.26 2.13
CA LEU A 12 6.69 -18.46 2.40
C LEU A 12 5.92 -18.37 3.73
N LYS A 13 6.57 -17.85 4.78
CA LYS A 13 5.92 -17.66 6.10
C LYS A 13 4.77 -16.65 6.02
N GLU A 14 4.97 -15.55 5.34
CA GLU A 14 3.94 -14.53 5.13
C GLU A 14 2.81 -15.06 4.22
N GLU A 15 3.11 -15.93 3.25
CA GLU A 15 2.09 -16.55 2.40
C GLU A 15 1.12 -17.43 3.19
N LEU A 16 1.58 -18.16 4.22
CA LEU A 16 0.68 -18.90 5.10
C LEU A 16 -0.36 -17.97 5.73
N VAL A 17 0.10 -16.86 6.29
CA VAL A 17 -0.78 -15.87 6.95
C VAL A 17 -1.73 -15.23 5.93
N GLN A 18 -1.22 -14.84 4.76
CA GLN A 18 -2.03 -14.22 3.72
C GLN A 18 -3.13 -15.16 3.21
N ARG A 19 -2.82 -16.45 3.01
CA ARG A 19 -3.81 -17.43 2.55
C ARG A 19 -4.91 -17.66 3.57
N GLU A 20 -4.59 -17.68 4.86
CA GLU A 20 -5.61 -17.74 5.92
C GLU A 20 -6.54 -16.51 5.86
N TYR A 21 -6.01 -15.31 5.68
CA TYR A 21 -6.81 -14.09 5.50
C TYR A 21 -7.69 -14.14 4.25
N GLU A 22 -7.25 -14.79 3.19
CA GLU A 22 -8.03 -15.02 1.98
C GLU A 22 -9.10 -16.13 2.13
N GLY A 23 -9.13 -16.79 3.29
CA GLY A 23 -10.09 -17.85 3.60
C GLY A 23 -9.65 -19.25 3.18
N HIS A 24 -8.36 -19.50 3.01
CA HIS A 24 -7.79 -20.81 2.71
C HIS A 24 -7.13 -21.40 3.96
N PRO A 25 -7.77 -22.33 4.67
CA PRO A 25 -7.20 -22.96 5.86
C PRO A 25 -5.89 -23.69 5.52
N ILE A 26 -4.87 -23.47 6.33
CA ILE A 26 -3.56 -24.11 6.13
C ILE A 26 -3.52 -25.43 6.93
N PRO A 27 -3.31 -26.59 6.29
CA PRO A 27 -3.14 -27.86 6.98
C PRO A 27 -1.92 -27.86 7.92
N ASP A 28 -2.04 -28.49 9.09
CA ASP A 28 -0.97 -28.61 10.09
C ASP A 28 0.34 -29.15 9.47
N GLN A 29 0.23 -30.12 8.56
CA GLN A 29 1.38 -30.71 7.85
C GLN A 29 2.20 -29.66 7.11
N ILE A 30 1.56 -28.69 6.45
CA ILE A 30 2.25 -27.61 5.73
C ILE A 30 2.91 -26.65 6.73
N GLN A 31 2.21 -26.31 7.83
CA GLN A 31 2.76 -25.47 8.89
C GLN A 31 4.02 -26.10 9.52
N GLU A 32 3.98 -27.40 9.80
CA GLU A 32 5.12 -28.15 10.34
C GLU A 32 6.31 -28.20 9.37
N GLN A 33 6.06 -28.38 8.07
CA GLN A 33 7.10 -28.35 7.05
C GLN A 33 7.80 -26.99 6.99
N VAL A 34 7.04 -25.89 6.98
CA VAL A 34 7.60 -24.52 6.98
C VAL A 34 8.37 -24.25 8.27
N ALA A 35 7.85 -24.66 9.43
CA ALA A 35 8.54 -24.55 10.71
C ALA A 35 9.84 -25.37 10.77
N SER A 36 9.91 -26.49 10.07
CA SER A 36 11.14 -27.28 9.96
C SER A 36 12.20 -26.55 9.15
N LEU A 37 11.84 -25.95 8.00
CA LEU A 37 12.75 -25.14 7.19
C LEU A 37 13.30 -23.93 7.98
N ASP A 38 12.48 -23.30 8.80
CA ASP A 38 12.90 -22.17 9.63
C ASP A 38 13.97 -22.58 10.66
N LYS A 39 13.86 -23.77 11.23
CA LYS A 39 14.86 -24.33 12.16
C LYS A 39 16.20 -24.69 11.50
N GLU A 40 16.22 -24.99 10.23
CA GLU A 40 17.44 -25.31 9.48
C GLU A 40 18.32 -24.07 9.27
N GLY A 41 17.73 -22.86 9.27
CA GLY A 41 18.43 -21.58 9.10
C GLY A 41 19.28 -21.56 7.82
N ASP A 42 20.56 -21.24 7.93
CA ASP A 42 21.48 -21.13 6.77
C ASP A 42 21.71 -22.47 6.02
N ARG A 43 21.33 -23.60 6.61
CA ARG A 43 21.44 -24.94 6.00
C ARG A 43 20.19 -25.34 5.21
N MET A 44 19.18 -24.48 5.21
CA MET A 44 17.91 -24.72 4.56
C MET A 44 18.07 -25.04 3.08
N ASN A 45 17.34 -26.07 2.64
CA ASN A 45 17.25 -26.39 1.23
C ASN A 45 16.26 -25.46 0.52
N ILE A 46 16.77 -24.43 -0.16
CA ILE A 46 15.97 -23.45 -0.89
C ILE A 46 15.04 -24.11 -1.93
N SER A 47 15.45 -25.24 -2.54
CA SER A 47 14.63 -25.93 -3.54
C SER A 47 13.35 -26.59 -2.95
N ALA A 48 13.26 -26.70 -1.62
CA ALA A 48 12.04 -27.18 -0.95
C ALA A 48 10.94 -26.11 -0.85
N ILE A 49 11.28 -24.84 -1.05
CA ILE A 49 10.35 -23.71 -0.88
C ILE A 49 9.32 -23.66 -2.03
N ASP A 50 9.77 -23.83 -3.27
CA ASP A 50 8.92 -23.72 -4.45
C ASP A 50 7.75 -24.70 -4.44
N PRO A 51 7.95 -26.02 -4.16
CA PRO A 51 6.85 -26.97 -4.04
C PRO A 51 5.84 -26.62 -2.93
N LEU A 52 6.29 -25.98 -1.85
CA LEU A 52 5.38 -25.53 -0.78
C LEU A 52 4.52 -24.34 -1.22
N PHE A 53 5.08 -23.39 -1.96
CA PHE A 53 4.28 -22.33 -2.56
C PHE A 53 3.22 -22.87 -3.50
N ASP A 54 3.57 -23.85 -4.34
CA ASP A 54 2.62 -24.48 -5.26
C ASP A 54 1.49 -25.17 -4.48
N GLN A 55 1.82 -25.97 -3.45
CA GLN A 55 0.82 -26.61 -2.58
C GLN A 55 -0.09 -25.60 -1.89
N ILE A 56 0.46 -24.52 -1.34
CA ILE A 56 -0.32 -23.46 -0.66
C ILE A 56 -1.24 -22.74 -1.65
N SER A 57 -0.79 -22.52 -2.88
CA SER A 57 -1.59 -21.86 -3.91
C SER A 57 -2.81 -22.64 -4.34
N GLU A 58 -2.75 -23.97 -4.25
CA GLU A 58 -3.84 -24.89 -4.63
C GLU A 58 -4.84 -25.18 -3.49
N LEU A 59 -4.60 -24.67 -2.29
CA LEU A 59 -5.50 -24.88 -1.15
C LEU A 59 -6.91 -24.35 -1.45
N PRO A 60 -7.96 -25.13 -1.17
CA PRO A 60 -9.34 -24.72 -1.41
C PRO A 60 -9.76 -23.61 -0.46
N LYS A 61 -10.58 -22.70 -0.95
CA LYS A 61 -11.20 -21.68 -0.12
C LYS A 61 -12.28 -22.30 0.77
N SER A 62 -12.33 -21.90 2.03
CA SER A 62 -13.36 -22.34 2.99
C SER A 62 -14.74 -21.86 2.53
N THR A 63 -15.73 -22.72 2.64
CA THR A 63 -17.15 -22.36 2.42
C THR A 63 -17.69 -21.41 3.47
N ALA A 64 -17.00 -21.25 4.59
CA ALA A 64 -17.33 -20.28 5.65
C ALA A 64 -16.81 -18.86 5.32
N PHE A 65 -15.98 -18.69 4.29
CA PHE A 65 -15.51 -17.37 3.89
C PHE A 65 -16.63 -16.57 3.22
N ARG A 66 -17.11 -15.57 3.92
CA ARG A 66 -18.36 -14.84 3.60
C ARG A 66 -18.18 -13.59 2.73
N TYR A 67 -16.95 -13.19 2.44
CA TYR A 67 -16.67 -11.93 1.75
C TYR A 67 -16.62 -12.09 0.23
N GLU A 68 -17.09 -11.05 -0.46
CA GLU A 68 -16.96 -10.88 -1.91
C GLU A 68 -15.80 -9.94 -2.17
N GLN A 69 -14.75 -10.46 -2.77
CA GLN A 69 -13.50 -9.71 -2.97
C GLN A 69 -12.99 -9.86 -4.42
N PRO A 70 -13.73 -9.32 -5.40
CA PRO A 70 -13.30 -9.32 -6.81
C PRO A 70 -12.07 -8.43 -7.01
N ASN A 71 -11.30 -8.70 -8.05
CA ASN A 71 -10.10 -7.95 -8.37
C ASN A 71 -10.22 -7.12 -9.67
N ASP A 72 -11.13 -7.48 -10.55
CA ASP A 72 -11.40 -6.74 -11.76
C ASP A 72 -12.36 -5.56 -11.49
N LEU A 73 -12.16 -4.48 -12.23
CA LEU A 73 -12.87 -3.21 -12.01
C LEU A 73 -14.39 -3.34 -12.16
N ASP A 74 -14.86 -4.10 -13.14
CA ASP A 74 -16.29 -4.21 -13.44
C ASP A 74 -17.02 -4.98 -12.33
N SER A 75 -16.43 -6.06 -11.84
CA SER A 75 -16.96 -6.80 -10.69
C SER A 75 -16.92 -5.97 -9.40
N ILE A 76 -15.86 -5.18 -9.17
CA ILE A 76 -15.80 -4.23 -8.04
C ILE A 76 -16.93 -3.22 -8.15
N LYS A 77 -17.11 -2.59 -9.32
CA LYS A 77 -18.20 -1.63 -9.58
C LYS A 77 -19.59 -2.25 -9.39
N SER A 78 -19.75 -3.52 -9.70
CA SER A 78 -21.01 -4.25 -9.52
C SER A 78 -21.30 -4.60 -8.05
N ALA A 79 -20.27 -4.81 -7.24
CA ALA A 79 -20.38 -5.20 -5.83
C ALA A 79 -20.42 -4.01 -4.85
N ARG A 80 -20.14 -2.79 -5.31
CA ARG A 80 -20.09 -1.58 -4.48
C ARG A 80 -21.49 -1.08 -4.12
N PRO A 81 -21.69 -0.38 -2.99
CA PRO A 81 -22.97 0.25 -2.66
C PRO A 81 -23.25 1.48 -3.53
N ASP A 82 -24.49 1.97 -3.48
CA ASP A 82 -24.84 3.27 -4.07
C ASP A 82 -24.09 4.39 -3.36
N GLY A 83 -23.73 5.43 -4.11
CA GLY A 83 -23.06 6.62 -3.60
C GLY A 83 -22.82 7.66 -4.69
N PRO A 84 -22.37 8.85 -4.33
CA PRO A 84 -22.07 9.89 -5.30
C PRO A 84 -20.81 9.49 -6.11
N ARG A 85 -20.97 9.49 -7.45
CA ARG A 85 -19.88 9.13 -8.37
C ARG A 85 -19.11 10.36 -8.86
N LYS A 86 -19.79 11.49 -8.86
CA LYS A 86 -19.24 12.77 -9.22
C LYS A 86 -19.90 13.83 -8.34
N LEU A 87 -19.09 14.69 -7.78
CA LEU A 87 -19.52 15.80 -6.94
C LEU A 87 -19.52 17.11 -7.78
N GLU A 88 -18.59 17.98 -7.50
CA GLU A 88 -18.45 19.28 -8.16
C GLU A 88 -17.19 19.30 -9.03
N THR A 89 -17.22 20.04 -10.13
CA THR A 89 -16.04 20.31 -10.92
C THR A 89 -15.40 21.62 -10.46
N LEU A 90 -14.22 21.53 -9.91
CA LEU A 90 -13.44 22.69 -9.49
C LEU A 90 -12.64 23.28 -10.63
N SER A 91 -12.43 24.61 -10.61
CA SER A 91 -11.64 25.31 -11.62
C SER A 91 -10.99 26.57 -11.06
N GLY A 92 -10.04 27.12 -11.83
CA GLY A 92 -9.42 28.39 -11.55
C GLY A 92 -8.54 28.43 -10.30
N ALA A 93 -8.50 29.58 -9.64
CA ALA A 93 -7.59 29.82 -8.50
C ALA A 93 -7.89 28.95 -7.29
N ARG A 94 -9.17 28.56 -7.08
CA ARG A 94 -9.58 27.72 -5.94
C ARG A 94 -8.92 26.34 -5.98
N ILE A 95 -8.92 25.68 -7.14
CA ILE A 95 -8.29 24.35 -7.23
C ILE A 95 -6.79 24.42 -7.07
N LEU A 96 -6.15 25.48 -7.56
CA LEU A 96 -4.70 25.65 -7.41
C LEU A 96 -4.30 25.82 -5.94
N ASP A 97 -5.03 26.62 -5.19
CA ASP A 97 -4.81 26.80 -3.75
C ASP A 97 -5.00 25.49 -2.97
N GLN A 98 -6.08 24.76 -3.26
CA GLN A 98 -6.35 23.47 -2.63
C GLN A 98 -5.30 22.40 -2.99
N LEU A 99 -4.85 22.34 -4.25
CA LEU A 99 -3.77 21.44 -4.65
C LEU A 99 -2.46 21.80 -3.95
N HIS A 100 -2.12 23.08 -3.83
CA HIS A 100 -0.96 23.50 -3.05
C HIS A 100 -1.06 23.05 -1.59
N GLY A 101 -2.25 23.20 -0.98
CA GLY A 101 -2.51 22.71 0.38
C GLY A 101 -2.38 21.18 0.48
N ALA A 102 -2.90 20.43 -0.49
CA ALA A 102 -2.84 18.96 -0.52
C ALA A 102 -1.40 18.46 -0.62
N TRP A 103 -0.60 18.96 -1.53
CA TRP A 103 0.82 18.62 -1.66
C TRP A 103 1.63 18.99 -0.43
N THR A 104 1.39 20.18 0.14
CA THR A 104 2.06 20.62 1.36
C THR A 104 1.65 19.72 2.55
N GLY A 105 0.36 19.43 2.69
CA GLY A 105 -0.17 18.55 3.73
C GLY A 105 0.42 17.14 3.64
N ARG A 106 0.54 16.59 2.44
CA ARG A 106 1.19 15.29 2.21
C ARG A 106 2.63 15.28 2.68
N ALA A 107 3.43 16.27 2.28
CA ALA A 107 4.83 16.39 2.66
C ALA A 107 5.00 16.57 4.19
N CYS A 108 4.17 17.41 4.80
CA CYS A 108 4.17 17.62 6.25
C CYS A 108 3.74 16.36 7.01
N GLY A 109 2.72 15.65 6.53
CA GLY A 109 2.23 14.41 7.14
C GLY A 109 3.26 13.29 7.10
N CYS A 110 3.94 13.11 5.96
CA CYS A 110 5.05 12.16 5.83
C CYS A 110 6.16 12.45 6.87
N ALA A 111 6.66 13.69 6.93
CA ALA A 111 7.69 14.08 7.88
C ALA A 111 7.23 13.96 9.35
N LEU A 112 5.92 14.13 9.63
CA LEU A 112 5.36 13.95 10.96
C LEU A 112 5.33 12.48 11.39
N GLY A 113 4.88 11.57 10.52
CA GLY A 113 4.70 10.15 10.86
C GLY A 113 6.00 9.35 10.87
N LYS A 114 6.91 9.68 9.98
CA LYS A 114 8.15 8.93 9.71
C LYS A 114 9.01 8.61 10.95
N PRO A 115 9.25 9.52 11.90
CA PRO A 115 10.06 9.22 13.10
C PRO A 115 9.48 8.13 14.00
N VAL A 116 8.18 7.94 13.99
CA VAL A 116 7.46 7.03 14.90
C VAL A 116 6.86 5.81 14.21
N GLU A 117 7.04 5.64 12.91
CA GLU A 117 6.49 4.52 12.14
C GLU A 117 6.86 3.16 12.76
N GLY A 118 8.14 2.90 12.96
CA GLY A 118 8.60 1.64 13.52
C GLY A 118 8.13 1.39 14.96
N VAL A 119 7.93 2.45 15.74
CA VAL A 119 7.35 2.39 17.09
C VAL A 119 5.85 2.12 17.01
N GLY A 120 5.17 2.79 16.09
CA GLY A 120 3.73 2.62 15.85
C GLY A 120 3.36 1.21 15.41
N MET A 121 4.21 0.57 14.59
CA MET A 121 3.99 -0.79 14.10
C MET A 121 4.23 -1.87 15.17
N ARG A 122 5.26 -1.72 15.99
CA ARG A 122 5.70 -2.77 16.92
C ARG A 122 5.24 -2.59 18.36
N GLY A 123 4.95 -1.36 18.77
CA GLY A 123 4.80 -1.04 20.17
C GLY A 123 6.10 -1.23 20.97
N SER A 124 6.05 -1.14 22.28
CA SER A 124 7.17 -1.37 23.21
C SER A 124 6.68 -1.70 24.60
N ASN A 125 7.45 -2.47 25.36
CA ASN A 125 7.20 -2.76 26.78
C ASN A 125 5.77 -3.30 27.06
N GLY A 126 5.23 -4.13 26.16
CA GLY A 126 3.88 -4.70 26.29
C GLY A 126 2.74 -3.74 25.93
N MET A 127 3.05 -2.52 25.50
CA MET A 127 2.11 -1.54 24.98
C MET A 127 1.98 -1.68 23.46
N ASP A 128 0.79 -1.43 22.93
CA ASP A 128 0.61 -1.25 21.48
C ASP A 128 1.26 0.05 20.98
N GLY A 129 1.31 0.23 19.65
CA GLY A 129 1.97 1.39 19.06
C GLY A 129 1.39 2.73 19.48
N ARG A 130 0.05 2.82 19.62
CA ARG A 130 -0.62 4.05 20.05
C ARG A 130 -0.31 4.39 21.50
N GLN A 131 -0.34 3.39 22.38
CA GLN A 131 0.02 3.54 23.79
C GLN A 131 1.48 3.93 23.93
N THR A 132 2.37 3.32 23.13
CA THR A 132 3.80 3.64 23.14
C THR A 132 4.08 5.07 22.68
N ILE A 133 3.47 5.53 21.58
CA ILE A 133 3.61 6.91 21.10
C ILE A 133 3.06 7.90 22.13
N ARG A 134 1.92 7.59 22.74
CA ARG A 134 1.37 8.43 23.80
C ARG A 134 2.30 8.54 25.00
N ALA A 135 2.81 7.41 25.50
CA ALA A 135 3.76 7.40 26.61
C ALA A 135 5.05 8.18 26.26
N TYR A 136 5.54 8.03 25.02
CA TYR A 136 6.68 8.81 24.53
C TYR A 136 6.46 10.32 24.65
N LEU A 137 5.27 10.81 24.25
CA LEU A 137 4.91 12.22 24.30
C LEU A 137 4.65 12.70 25.73
N GLU A 138 3.93 11.92 26.56
CA GLU A 138 3.64 12.25 27.95
C GLU A 138 4.93 12.39 28.78
N ASN A 139 5.88 11.46 28.60
CA ASN A 139 7.16 11.49 29.32
C ASN A 139 8.01 12.74 29.00
N ARG A 140 7.74 13.38 27.85
CA ARG A 140 8.44 14.59 27.39
C ARG A 140 7.65 15.87 27.58
N GLY A 141 6.43 15.78 28.12
CA GLY A 141 5.53 16.94 28.26
C GLY A 141 5.02 17.48 26.91
N HIS A 142 5.02 16.66 25.88
CA HIS A 142 4.56 17.01 24.52
C HIS A 142 3.18 16.42 24.17
N TRP A 143 2.47 15.86 25.14
CA TRP A 143 1.11 15.40 24.92
C TRP A 143 0.08 16.49 25.29
N PRO A 144 -0.96 16.75 24.46
CA PRO A 144 -1.12 16.24 23.10
C PRO A 144 -0.08 16.83 22.13
N LEU A 145 0.24 16.07 21.06
CA LEU A 145 1.19 16.53 20.06
C LEU A 145 0.66 17.78 19.34
N ASP A 146 1.45 18.84 19.31
CA ASP A 146 1.12 20.14 18.72
C ASP A 146 2.01 20.53 17.55
N PHE A 147 3.10 19.77 17.33
CA PHE A 147 4.09 20.00 16.28
C PHE A 147 4.76 18.68 15.91
N TYR A 148 5.95 18.68 15.34
CA TYR A 148 6.70 17.47 15.01
C TYR A 148 7.27 16.79 16.27
N PHE A 149 7.53 15.48 16.16
CA PHE A 149 8.15 14.72 17.25
C PHE A 149 9.55 15.25 17.56
N SER A 150 9.87 15.39 18.83
CA SER A 150 11.20 15.75 19.32
C SER A 150 12.02 14.50 19.56
N GLY A 151 13.25 14.46 19.05
CA GLY A 151 14.25 13.46 19.39
C GLY A 151 15.21 13.90 20.47
N ALA A 152 15.12 15.15 20.93
CA ALA A 152 15.87 15.66 22.07
C ALA A 152 15.32 15.07 23.36
N ASP A 153 16.17 14.84 24.30
CA ASP A 153 15.93 14.20 25.60
C ASP A 153 16.17 12.71 25.62
N VAL A 154 17.28 12.49 26.08
CA VAL A 154 17.97 11.24 26.12
C VAL A 154 17.83 10.69 27.54
N GLY A 155 17.29 9.55 27.67
CA GLY A 155 17.15 8.86 28.93
C GLY A 155 16.11 7.77 28.91
N ASP A 156 15.31 7.75 27.83
CA ASP A 156 14.31 6.73 27.62
C ASP A 156 14.84 5.58 26.75
N GLU A 157 14.42 4.38 27.09
CA GLU A 157 14.60 3.19 26.28
C GLU A 157 13.88 3.29 24.92
N LEU A 158 12.99 4.28 24.76
CA LEU A 158 12.23 4.56 23.55
C LEU A 158 12.95 5.58 22.68
N SER A 159 13.53 5.13 21.58
CA SER A 159 14.11 6.00 20.56
C SER A 159 13.20 6.08 19.34
N ILE A 160 13.09 7.28 18.77
CA ILE A 160 12.49 7.50 17.45
C ILE A 160 13.56 7.56 16.38
N HIS A 161 13.16 7.31 15.13
CA HIS A 161 14.07 7.25 13.99
C HIS A 161 14.05 8.55 13.16
N CYS A 162 14.70 8.53 12.00
CA CYS A 162 14.68 9.61 11.01
C CYS A 162 15.00 11.00 11.62
N PRO A 163 16.25 11.24 12.04
CA PRO A 163 16.64 12.48 12.73
C PRO A 163 16.30 13.76 11.98
N GLN A 164 16.31 13.72 10.63
CA GLN A 164 16.01 14.90 9.80
C GLN A 164 14.53 15.31 9.83
N SER A 165 13.65 14.39 10.24
CA SER A 165 12.21 14.65 10.43
C SER A 165 11.84 14.96 11.88
N GLN A 166 12.82 15.07 12.78
CA GLN A 166 12.60 15.46 14.17
C GLN A 166 12.58 16.97 14.34
N ARG A 167 11.76 17.46 15.27
CA ARG A 167 11.50 18.90 15.53
C ARG A 167 12.76 19.79 15.52
N GLU A 168 13.84 19.32 16.12
CA GLU A 168 15.07 20.09 16.29
C GLU A 168 15.90 20.18 15.01
N ASN A 169 15.67 19.27 14.08
CA ASN A 169 16.54 19.05 12.92
C ASN A 169 15.88 19.39 11.59
N ILE A 170 14.55 19.55 11.55
CA ILE A 170 13.81 19.82 10.31
C ILE A 170 14.32 21.06 9.61
N LYS A 171 14.80 20.89 8.39
CA LYS A 171 15.18 21.98 7.48
C LYS A 171 14.42 21.89 6.15
N PHE A 172 13.83 20.74 5.87
CA PHE A 172 12.98 20.43 4.72
C PHE A 172 12.12 19.21 5.08
N MET A 173 11.08 18.95 4.31
CA MET A 173 10.26 17.74 4.46
C MET A 173 11.00 16.59 3.80
N GLU A 174 11.65 15.74 4.61
CA GLU A 174 12.39 14.57 4.14
C GLU A 174 11.43 13.57 3.52
N PRO A 175 11.59 13.23 2.22
CA PRO A 175 10.70 12.29 1.54
C PRO A 175 11.02 10.84 1.90
N ASP A 176 10.05 9.96 1.64
CA ASP A 176 10.21 8.52 1.48
C ASP A 176 9.27 8.00 0.38
N ASP A 177 8.90 6.72 0.40
CA ASP A 177 8.05 6.10 -0.62
C ASP A 177 6.68 6.77 -0.74
N ASP A 178 6.08 7.22 0.33
CA ASP A 178 4.85 8.02 0.35
C ASP A 178 4.89 9.19 -0.65
N ILE A 179 5.97 9.96 -0.64
CA ILE A 179 6.12 11.13 -1.51
C ILE A 179 6.55 10.71 -2.93
N HIS A 180 7.41 9.69 -3.02
CA HIS A 180 7.88 9.20 -4.31
C HIS A 180 6.73 8.72 -5.19
N TYR A 181 5.78 7.95 -4.64
CA TYR A 181 4.63 7.47 -5.40
C TYR A 181 3.70 8.59 -5.85
N THR A 182 3.49 9.61 -5.03
CA THR A 182 2.69 10.79 -5.42
C THR A 182 3.32 11.52 -6.61
N LEU A 183 4.65 11.66 -6.63
CA LEU A 183 5.39 12.24 -7.76
C LEU A 183 5.33 11.36 -9.01
N ILE A 184 5.39 10.04 -8.85
CA ILE A 184 5.25 9.10 -9.97
C ILE A 184 3.86 9.19 -10.61
N ALA A 185 2.79 9.31 -9.81
CA ALA A 185 1.44 9.49 -10.33
C ALA A 185 1.36 10.75 -11.22
N LEU A 186 1.92 11.86 -10.77
CA LEU A 186 2.01 13.09 -11.57
C LEU A 186 2.78 12.86 -12.87
N HIS A 187 3.96 12.23 -12.80
CA HIS A 187 4.79 11.93 -13.97
C HIS A 187 4.06 11.04 -14.99
N VAL A 188 3.35 10.02 -14.54
CA VAL A 188 2.55 9.13 -15.40
C VAL A 188 1.44 9.92 -16.10
N LEU A 189 0.73 10.77 -15.38
CA LEU A 189 -0.33 11.62 -15.94
C LEU A 189 0.20 12.64 -16.95
N GLU A 190 1.33 13.27 -16.67
CA GLU A 190 1.97 14.21 -17.61
C GLU A 190 2.38 13.51 -18.91
N LYS A 191 2.90 12.29 -18.82
CA LYS A 191 3.44 11.56 -19.97
C LYS A 191 2.37 10.81 -20.77
N HIS A 192 1.37 10.24 -20.13
CA HIS A 192 0.40 9.34 -20.74
C HIS A 192 -1.04 9.85 -20.71
N GLY A 193 -1.29 10.98 -20.02
CA GLY A 193 -2.64 11.51 -19.86
C GLY A 193 -3.52 10.59 -19.01
N ARG A 194 -4.83 10.69 -19.22
CA ARG A 194 -5.83 9.95 -18.43
C ARG A 194 -6.02 8.49 -18.86
N ASP A 195 -5.45 8.09 -20.00
CA ASP A 195 -5.59 6.74 -20.57
C ASP A 195 -4.41 5.83 -20.22
N PHE A 196 -3.63 6.19 -19.19
CA PHE A 196 -2.52 5.38 -18.71
C PHE A 196 -2.97 3.99 -18.28
N SER A 197 -2.07 3.03 -18.43
CA SER A 197 -2.24 1.65 -18.00
C SER A 197 -1.29 1.31 -16.84
N TRP A 198 -1.53 0.21 -16.14
CA TRP A 198 -0.61 -0.30 -15.13
C TRP A 198 0.82 -0.53 -15.66
N LYS A 199 0.98 -0.86 -16.95
CA LYS A 199 2.30 -1.02 -17.57
C LYS A 199 3.06 0.29 -17.66
N ASN A 200 2.36 1.41 -17.89
CA ASN A 200 2.97 2.73 -17.87
C ASN A 200 3.50 3.08 -16.47
N ILE A 201 2.78 2.65 -15.43
CA ILE A 201 3.22 2.82 -14.04
C ILE A 201 4.44 1.93 -13.75
N ALA A 202 4.39 0.65 -14.10
CA ALA A 202 5.50 -0.28 -13.91
C ALA A 202 6.78 0.22 -14.61
N ASP A 203 6.66 0.73 -15.84
CA ASP A 203 7.76 1.31 -16.59
C ASP A 203 8.29 2.59 -15.92
N ALA A 204 7.40 3.45 -15.41
CA ALA A 204 7.81 4.65 -14.67
C ALA A 204 8.59 4.28 -13.40
N TRP A 205 8.15 3.28 -12.65
CA TRP A 205 8.87 2.80 -11.47
C TRP A 205 10.25 2.27 -11.82
N ASN A 206 10.37 1.43 -12.84
CA ASN A 206 11.67 0.91 -13.29
C ASN A 206 12.66 1.99 -13.70
N ASN A 207 12.16 3.12 -14.21
CA ASN A 207 13.00 4.21 -14.69
C ASN A 207 13.30 5.28 -13.63
N CYS A 208 12.43 5.44 -12.63
CA CYS A 208 12.48 6.58 -11.72
C CYS A 208 12.70 6.21 -10.25
N LEU A 209 12.38 4.96 -9.84
CA LEU A 209 12.52 4.53 -8.45
C LEU A 209 13.68 3.55 -8.30
N PRO A 210 14.63 3.80 -7.40
CA PRO A 210 15.62 2.81 -7.06
C PRO A 210 14.98 1.65 -6.28
N TYR A 211 15.47 0.44 -6.49
CA TYR A 211 14.91 -0.78 -5.87
C TYR A 211 14.79 -0.71 -4.34
N ASN A 212 15.71 -0.02 -3.67
CA ASN A 212 15.71 0.15 -2.22
C ASN A 212 14.75 1.24 -1.71
N ALA A 213 14.04 1.93 -2.59
CA ALA A 213 13.01 2.91 -2.24
C ALA A 213 11.59 2.34 -2.35
N ILE A 214 11.48 1.02 -2.57
CA ILE A 214 10.20 0.30 -2.62
C ILE A 214 10.23 -0.85 -1.62
N CYS A 215 9.06 -1.23 -1.09
CA CYS A 215 8.93 -2.21 -0.03
C CYS A 215 7.92 -3.31 -0.40
N THR A 216 7.92 -4.41 0.33
CA THR A 216 6.88 -5.46 0.39
C THR A 216 6.26 -5.86 -0.96
N ALA A 217 4.97 -5.61 -1.17
CA ALA A 217 4.24 -6.02 -2.37
C ALA A 217 4.80 -5.39 -3.66
N GLU A 218 5.20 -4.14 -3.59
CA GLU A 218 5.78 -3.39 -4.69
C GLU A 218 7.11 -3.99 -5.13
N THR A 219 7.96 -4.34 -4.17
CA THR A 219 9.24 -5.00 -4.44
C THR A 219 9.03 -6.32 -5.17
N GLN A 220 8.10 -7.14 -4.69
CA GLN A 220 7.81 -8.42 -5.32
C GLN A 220 7.19 -8.26 -6.70
N ALA A 221 6.27 -7.31 -6.87
CA ALA A 221 5.65 -7.03 -8.16
C ALA A 221 6.66 -6.55 -9.23
N ILE A 222 7.59 -5.67 -8.86
CA ILE A 222 8.67 -5.23 -9.74
C ILE A 222 9.61 -6.38 -10.13
N LEU A 223 9.93 -7.28 -9.19
CA LEU A 223 10.72 -8.47 -9.49
C LEU A 223 9.98 -9.38 -10.46
N ASN A 224 8.69 -9.63 -10.23
CA ASN A 224 7.85 -10.43 -11.11
C ASN A 224 7.76 -9.83 -12.52
N TYR A 225 7.54 -8.51 -12.61
CA TYR A 225 7.50 -7.79 -13.88
C TYR A 225 8.83 -7.93 -14.66
N ASN A 226 9.95 -7.65 -14.01
CA ASN A 226 11.27 -7.68 -14.65
C ASN A 226 11.73 -9.11 -14.99
N ASN A 227 11.41 -10.10 -14.18
CA ASN A 227 11.72 -11.50 -14.48
C ASN A 227 10.89 -12.05 -15.63
N ALA A 228 9.65 -11.54 -15.76
CA ALA A 228 8.75 -11.94 -16.82
C ALA A 228 9.08 -11.27 -18.17
N VAL A 229 9.78 -10.13 -18.16
CA VAL A 229 10.18 -9.41 -19.37
C VAL A 229 11.45 -10.03 -19.98
N PRO A 230 11.41 -10.73 -21.10
CA PRO A 230 12.62 -11.24 -21.75
C PRO A 230 13.59 -10.11 -22.10
N ARG A 231 14.87 -10.37 -22.01
CA ARG A 231 15.93 -9.40 -22.35
C ARG A 231 15.76 -8.81 -23.76
N SER A 232 15.17 -9.56 -24.69
CA SER A 232 14.86 -9.10 -26.04
C SER A 232 13.90 -7.92 -26.08
N VAL A 233 12.95 -7.87 -25.15
CA VAL A 233 11.99 -6.76 -25.02
C VAL A 233 12.63 -5.51 -24.45
N LEU A 234 13.50 -5.68 -23.45
CA LEU A 234 14.30 -4.57 -22.90
C LEU A 234 15.20 -3.92 -23.96
N MET A 235 15.51 -4.66 -25.03
CA MET A 235 16.25 -4.17 -26.19
C MET A 235 15.34 -3.63 -27.31
N GLY A 236 14.03 -3.45 -27.05
CA GLY A 236 13.06 -2.89 -28.00
C GLY A 236 12.66 -3.81 -29.14
N ARG A 237 12.85 -5.12 -29.01
CA ARG A 237 12.64 -6.08 -30.12
C ARG A 237 11.26 -6.73 -30.18
N GLU A 238 10.54 -6.86 -29.03
CA GLU A 238 9.19 -7.49 -28.99
C GLU A 238 8.37 -6.98 -27.80
N SER A 239 7.02 -7.05 -27.92
CA SER A 239 6.12 -6.76 -26.79
C SER A 239 5.92 -7.97 -25.89
N VAL A 240 5.86 -7.78 -24.57
CA VAL A 240 5.59 -8.84 -23.60
C VAL A 240 4.08 -8.95 -23.39
N ALA A 241 3.42 -9.64 -24.28
CA ALA A 241 1.97 -9.81 -24.24
C ALA A 241 1.49 -10.68 -23.05
N TRP A 242 2.34 -11.59 -22.56
CA TRP A 242 1.95 -12.59 -21.55
C TRP A 242 2.06 -12.11 -20.10
N VAL A 243 2.79 -11.00 -19.83
CA VAL A 243 2.87 -10.47 -18.47
C VAL A 243 1.54 -9.82 -18.12
N THR A 244 0.85 -10.41 -17.17
CA THR A 244 -0.43 -9.91 -16.67
C THR A 244 -0.25 -9.24 -15.30
N SER A 245 -1.13 -8.32 -14.97
CA SER A 245 -1.21 -7.73 -13.63
C SER A 245 -1.53 -8.79 -12.56
N ASP A 246 -2.21 -9.85 -12.94
CA ASP A 246 -2.48 -10.99 -12.06
C ASP A 246 -1.16 -11.68 -11.66
N TYR A 247 -0.31 -12.03 -12.64
CA TYR A 247 0.99 -12.63 -12.36
C TYR A 247 1.87 -11.72 -11.49
N THR A 248 1.96 -10.43 -11.82
CA THR A 248 2.84 -9.52 -11.07
C THR A 248 2.40 -9.33 -9.63
N SER A 249 1.09 -9.31 -9.37
CA SER A 249 0.53 -9.10 -8.03
C SER A 249 0.44 -10.38 -7.18
N THR A 250 0.42 -11.58 -7.79
CA THR A 250 0.18 -12.83 -7.04
C THR A 250 1.39 -13.73 -6.92
N HIS A 251 2.29 -13.75 -7.93
CA HIS A 251 3.39 -14.70 -7.93
C HIS A 251 4.34 -14.43 -6.78
N ARG A 252 4.33 -15.30 -5.75
CA ARG A 252 5.13 -15.18 -4.52
C ARG A 252 5.03 -13.80 -3.85
N ASN A 253 3.85 -13.19 -3.91
CA ASN A 253 3.59 -11.89 -3.31
C ASN A 253 2.61 -12.00 -2.13
N PRO A 254 3.08 -12.42 -0.95
CA PRO A 254 2.24 -12.54 0.24
C PRO A 254 1.73 -11.19 0.76
N TYR A 255 2.34 -10.09 0.36
CA TYR A 255 2.03 -8.74 0.79
C TYR A 255 0.90 -8.08 -0.04
N ARG A 256 0.26 -8.84 -0.93
CA ARG A 256 -0.72 -8.34 -1.91
C ARG A 256 -1.98 -7.68 -1.33
N GLU A 257 -2.22 -7.81 -0.04
CA GLU A 257 -3.29 -7.08 0.64
C GLU A 257 -2.78 -6.08 1.70
N TRP A 258 -1.48 -5.81 1.73
CA TRP A 258 -0.90 -4.85 2.63
C TRP A 258 -1.15 -3.41 2.19
N ILE A 259 -0.68 -2.44 3.00
CA ILE A 259 -0.99 -1.01 2.87
C ILE A 259 -0.30 -0.31 1.68
N GLY A 260 0.69 -0.92 1.05
CA GLY A 260 1.53 -0.25 0.05
C GLY A 260 0.77 0.41 -1.11
N ALA A 261 -0.37 -0.14 -1.54
CA ALA A 261 -1.21 0.53 -2.53
C ALA A 261 -1.91 1.77 -1.94
N GLN A 262 -2.41 1.69 -0.71
CA GLN A 262 -3.15 2.78 -0.09
C GLN A 262 -2.32 4.07 0.05
N ILE A 263 -1.02 3.98 0.33
CA ILE A 263 -0.14 5.14 0.44
C ILE A 263 0.11 5.87 -0.88
N ARG A 264 -0.28 5.28 -2.02
CA ARG A 264 -0.13 5.86 -3.37
C ARG A 264 -1.36 6.63 -3.86
N ALA A 265 -2.46 6.59 -3.13
CA ALA A 265 -3.77 7.13 -3.51
C ALA A 265 -3.79 8.64 -3.81
N ASP A 266 -2.89 9.40 -3.20
CA ASP A 266 -2.92 10.87 -3.19
C ASP A 266 -2.86 11.47 -4.58
N GLY A 267 -1.90 11.07 -5.41
CA GLY A 267 -1.73 11.61 -6.76
C GLY A 267 -2.98 11.42 -7.64
N TRP A 268 -3.63 10.28 -7.51
CA TRP A 268 -4.87 9.95 -8.22
C TRP A 268 -6.05 10.76 -7.71
N GLY A 269 -6.17 10.92 -6.38
CA GLY A 269 -7.16 11.77 -5.75
C GLY A 269 -7.02 13.24 -6.17
N TYR A 270 -5.80 13.77 -6.19
CA TYR A 270 -5.52 15.16 -6.61
C TYR A 270 -5.89 15.41 -8.07
N ALA A 271 -5.56 14.47 -8.96
CA ALA A 271 -5.87 14.58 -10.38
C ALA A 271 -7.37 14.51 -10.70
N CYS A 272 -8.17 13.99 -9.77
CA CYS A 272 -9.59 13.76 -9.93
C CYS A 272 -10.46 14.56 -8.95
N ALA A 273 -10.00 15.73 -8.50
CA ALA A 273 -10.70 16.58 -7.53
C ALA A 273 -12.19 16.71 -7.84
N GLY A 274 -13.06 16.35 -6.88
CA GLY A 274 -14.52 16.34 -7.03
C GLY A 274 -15.11 15.17 -7.83
N ASN A 275 -14.29 14.17 -8.22
CA ASN A 275 -14.74 13.01 -8.98
C ASN A 275 -14.23 11.69 -8.33
N PRO A 276 -14.90 11.21 -7.26
CA PRO A 276 -14.47 10.02 -6.53
C PRO A 276 -14.42 8.75 -7.38
N GLU A 277 -15.37 8.53 -8.28
CA GLU A 277 -15.35 7.35 -9.15
C GLU A 277 -14.13 7.29 -10.05
N LEU A 278 -13.78 8.40 -10.68
CA LEU A 278 -12.61 8.45 -11.54
C LEU A 278 -11.29 8.30 -10.74
N ALA A 279 -11.25 8.86 -9.53
CA ALA A 279 -10.11 8.68 -8.62
C ALA A 279 -9.93 7.21 -8.24
N ALA A 280 -11.02 6.54 -7.87
CA ALA A 280 -11.01 5.10 -7.57
C ALA A 280 -10.61 4.25 -8.79
N GLU A 281 -11.04 4.62 -10.00
CA GLU A 281 -10.62 3.93 -11.23
C GLU A 281 -9.12 4.10 -11.50
N PHE A 282 -8.56 5.29 -11.32
CA PHE A 282 -7.13 5.54 -11.49
C PHE A 282 -6.32 4.76 -10.44
N ALA A 283 -6.77 4.76 -9.19
CA ALA A 283 -6.21 3.97 -8.10
C ALA A 283 -6.26 2.46 -8.40
N TRP A 284 -7.37 1.96 -8.95
CA TRP A 284 -7.43 0.56 -9.38
C TRP A 284 -6.38 0.24 -10.45
N ARG A 285 -6.17 1.14 -11.43
CA ARG A 285 -5.13 0.95 -12.47
C ARG A 285 -3.73 0.91 -11.88
N ASP A 286 -3.49 1.64 -10.79
CA ASP A 286 -2.23 1.59 -10.04
C ASP A 286 -2.14 0.33 -9.17
N ALA A 287 -3.15 0.03 -8.38
CA ALA A 287 -3.08 -1.04 -7.39
C ALA A 287 -3.00 -2.45 -7.98
N HIS A 288 -3.80 -2.76 -9.00
CA HIS A 288 -4.10 -4.16 -9.38
C HIS A 288 -2.93 -4.96 -9.96
N TRP A 289 -1.81 -4.33 -10.29
CA TRP A 289 -0.60 -5.03 -10.74
C TRP A 289 0.36 -5.37 -9.60
N THR A 290 0.16 -4.79 -8.42
CA THR A 290 0.95 -5.02 -7.20
C THR A 290 0.16 -5.68 -6.09
N HIS A 291 -1.14 -5.40 -6.03
CA HIS A 291 -2.04 -5.79 -4.94
C HIS A 291 -3.28 -6.51 -5.42
N ARG A 292 -4.02 -7.09 -4.45
CA ARG A 292 -5.29 -7.80 -4.66
C ARG A 292 -6.29 -7.38 -3.57
N ALA A 293 -7.57 -7.66 -3.83
CA ALA A 293 -8.66 -7.52 -2.87
C ALA A 293 -8.54 -6.25 -2.01
N ASN A 294 -8.40 -6.38 -0.68
CA ASN A 294 -8.40 -5.23 0.22
C ASN A 294 -7.20 -4.29 0.02
N GLY A 295 -6.09 -4.75 -0.55
CA GLY A 295 -5.00 -3.88 -0.99
C GLY A 295 -5.43 -2.93 -2.11
N ILE A 296 -6.15 -3.44 -3.13
CA ILE A 296 -6.74 -2.62 -4.19
C ILE A 296 -7.80 -1.67 -3.61
N TYR A 297 -8.71 -2.20 -2.78
CA TYR A 297 -9.81 -1.41 -2.22
C TYR A 297 -9.33 -0.28 -1.31
N GLY A 298 -8.22 -0.49 -0.58
CA GLY A 298 -7.61 0.54 0.24
C GLY A 298 -7.22 1.76 -0.60
N GLU A 299 -6.53 1.56 -1.71
CA GLU A 299 -6.15 2.66 -2.61
C GLU A 299 -7.37 3.31 -3.25
N MET A 300 -8.33 2.53 -3.77
CA MET A 300 -9.56 3.04 -4.38
C MET A 300 -10.36 3.91 -3.40
N MET A 301 -10.56 3.42 -2.18
CA MET A 301 -11.29 4.13 -1.13
C MET A 301 -10.60 5.45 -0.78
N PHE A 302 -9.29 5.43 -0.54
CA PHE A 302 -8.56 6.64 -0.16
C PHE A 302 -8.46 7.65 -1.30
N ALA A 303 -8.25 7.21 -2.54
CA ALA A 303 -8.28 8.11 -3.70
C ALA A 303 -9.64 8.81 -3.85
N ALA A 304 -10.74 8.07 -3.64
CA ALA A 304 -12.09 8.64 -3.64
C ALA A 304 -12.32 9.64 -2.50
N ILE A 305 -11.86 9.34 -1.28
CA ILE A 305 -11.90 10.25 -0.13
C ILE A 305 -11.12 11.54 -0.45
N ILE A 306 -9.91 11.42 -0.93
CA ILE A 306 -9.04 12.56 -1.24
C ILE A 306 -9.65 13.42 -2.35
N ALA A 307 -10.14 12.82 -3.43
CA ALA A 307 -10.83 13.55 -4.49
C ALA A 307 -12.07 14.31 -3.98
N SER A 308 -12.80 13.70 -3.04
CA SER A 308 -13.99 14.30 -2.44
C SER A 308 -13.67 15.42 -1.45
N ALA A 309 -12.53 15.36 -0.76
CA ALA A 309 -12.12 16.36 0.23
C ALA A 309 -11.90 17.76 -0.35
N PHE A 310 -11.77 17.89 -1.66
CA PHE A 310 -11.74 19.18 -2.34
C PHE A 310 -13.08 19.95 -2.24
N VAL A 311 -14.18 19.25 -1.99
CA VAL A 311 -15.55 19.83 -2.00
C VAL A 311 -16.40 19.44 -0.78
N VAL A 312 -16.07 18.36 -0.11
CA VAL A 312 -16.72 17.86 1.11
C VAL A 312 -15.80 18.05 2.29
N HIS A 313 -16.33 18.49 3.44
CA HIS A 313 -15.55 18.81 4.63
C HIS A 313 -15.97 18.00 5.88
N ASP A 314 -17.03 17.22 5.78
CA ASP A 314 -17.45 16.31 6.84
C ASP A 314 -16.73 14.96 6.71
N ALA A 315 -16.02 14.56 7.76
CA ALA A 315 -15.20 13.34 7.73
C ALA A 315 -16.04 12.06 7.58
N LYS A 316 -17.25 12.02 8.13
CA LYS A 316 -18.11 10.84 8.01
C LYS A 316 -18.68 10.72 6.60
N GLU A 317 -19.02 11.84 5.99
CA GLU A 317 -19.45 11.88 4.59
C GLU A 317 -18.31 11.43 3.66
N LEU A 318 -17.07 11.90 3.88
CA LEU A 318 -15.89 11.48 3.13
C LEU A 318 -15.65 9.97 3.22
N ILE A 319 -15.73 9.39 4.42
CA ILE A 319 -15.61 7.94 4.62
C ILE A 319 -16.73 7.20 3.88
N SER A 320 -17.97 7.68 3.96
CA SER A 320 -19.11 7.08 3.26
C SER A 320 -18.93 7.10 1.74
N ILE A 321 -18.40 8.20 1.18
CA ILE A 321 -18.07 8.30 -0.24
C ILE A 321 -16.98 7.30 -0.61
N GLY A 322 -15.91 7.20 0.17
CA GLY A 322 -14.84 6.23 -0.07
C GLY A 322 -15.35 4.78 -0.05
N LEU A 323 -16.16 4.42 0.93
CA LEU A 323 -16.80 3.11 1.04
C LEU A 323 -17.74 2.80 -0.13
N SER A 324 -18.31 3.82 -0.75
CA SER A 324 -19.17 3.63 -1.92
C SER A 324 -18.41 3.26 -3.20
N GLU A 325 -17.10 3.32 -3.22
CA GLU A 325 -16.28 2.95 -4.36
C GLU A 325 -15.66 1.55 -4.27
N ILE A 326 -15.87 0.83 -3.17
CA ILE A 326 -15.35 -0.51 -2.94
C ILE A 326 -16.47 -1.53 -2.69
N PRO A 327 -16.23 -2.86 -2.79
CA PRO A 327 -17.27 -3.86 -2.54
C PRO A 327 -17.87 -3.74 -1.15
N ARG A 328 -19.20 -3.75 -1.07
CA ARG A 328 -19.95 -3.63 0.19
C ARG A 328 -19.58 -4.73 1.19
N ASN A 329 -19.41 -5.96 0.69
CA ASN A 329 -19.18 -7.14 1.51
C ASN A 329 -17.72 -7.59 1.45
N CYS A 330 -16.78 -6.69 1.67
CA CYS A 330 -15.36 -7.01 1.80
C CYS A 330 -14.85 -6.81 3.23
N ARG A 331 -13.70 -7.38 3.57
CA ARG A 331 -13.10 -7.25 4.92
C ARG A 331 -12.79 -5.81 5.29
N LEU A 332 -12.31 -5.00 4.33
CA LEU A 332 -12.01 -3.59 4.56
C LEU A 332 -13.28 -2.80 4.91
N SER A 333 -14.36 -3.01 4.16
CA SER A 333 -15.65 -2.35 4.44
C SER A 333 -16.16 -2.69 5.84
N GLU A 334 -16.09 -3.97 6.23
CA GLU A 334 -16.47 -4.39 7.59
C GLU A 334 -15.60 -3.73 8.67
N ALA A 335 -14.28 -3.69 8.47
CA ALA A 335 -13.36 -3.08 9.42
C ALA A 335 -13.57 -1.57 9.61
N VAL A 336 -13.95 -0.85 8.54
CA VAL A 336 -14.23 0.59 8.63
C VAL A 336 -15.56 0.87 9.33
N HIS A 337 -16.54 -0.05 9.26
CA HIS A 337 -17.82 0.09 9.94
C HIS A 337 -17.78 -0.33 11.43
N ALA A 338 -16.79 -1.11 11.87
CA ALA A 338 -16.63 -1.61 13.24
C ALA A 338 -16.13 -0.52 14.21
#